data_e7a29904c3ab7a8ac5d7ee98b4cead7c
#
_entry.id   e7a29904c3ab7a8ac5d7ee98b4cead7c
#
_cell.length_a   1.000
_cell.length_b   1.000
_cell.length_c   1.000
_cell.angle_alpha   90.00
_cell.angle_beta   90.00
_cell.angle_gamma   90.00
#
_symmetry.space_group_name_H-M   'P 1'
#
loop_
_entity.id
_entity.type
_entity.pdbx_description
1 polymer ?
#
loop_
_entity_poly.entity_id
_entity_poly.type
_entity_poly.pdbx_seq_one_letter_code
_entity_poly.pdbx_strand_id
1 'polypeptide(L)'
;MDQTIYAYISDGGIQEEISQGAGRLAGHLGLDNLIMFYDSNDIQLSTATDAVTSEDVAKKYEAWHWKVIIINGNDPDAIRTALTEAKAVTGQPTLIIGKTIMGKGARKADDSSYERNCATHGAPLGGDAYINTIKNLGGDPTNPFQIFPEVKELYAKRAEELKKIVAEKYAAKAEWTKANPELAAKLELWFSGKAPKVNWNAIEQKAGDATRSASAKVLGVLATEVENMIVSSADLSNSDKTDGFLKKTHAFTKDDFTGAFLQAGVSELTMACCCLGMALHGGVIAACATFFVFSDYMKPARTYLAALMELPVKFIWTHDAFRVGEDGPTHGTGRTRSTNPPDGKTEKPQRAQFYVGTPSGRCGRDPL
;
A
#
# COMPACT_ATOMS: atom_id res chain seq x y z
N MET A 1 -5.65 -17.94 4.77
CA MET A 1 -4.35 -17.81 5.46
C MET A 1 -4.57 -17.08 6.77
N ASP A 2 -4.01 -17.57 7.83
CA ASP A 2 -4.15 -17.00 9.17
C ASP A 2 -3.09 -15.91 9.41
N GLN A 3 -3.13 -14.86 8.59
CA GLN A 3 -2.15 -13.77 8.62
C GLN A 3 -2.84 -12.47 9.00
N THR A 4 -2.43 -11.89 10.12
CA THR A 4 -2.84 -10.54 10.53
C THR A 4 -1.84 -9.51 10.01
N ILE A 5 -2.33 -8.44 9.43
CA ILE A 5 -1.54 -7.30 8.98
C ILE A 5 -1.68 -6.17 9.99
N TYR A 6 -0.56 -5.67 10.47
CA TYR A 6 -0.51 -4.53 11.37
C TYR A 6 -0.01 -3.30 10.63
N ALA A 7 -0.75 -2.21 10.73
CA ALA A 7 -0.35 -0.91 10.24
C ALA A 7 -0.24 0.08 11.42
N TYR A 8 0.66 1.04 11.29
CA TYR A 8 0.83 2.12 12.25
C TYR A 8 0.68 3.46 11.53
N ILE A 9 -0.05 4.41 12.12
CA ILE A 9 -0.28 5.72 11.54
C ILE A 9 -0.26 6.80 12.62
N SER A 10 0.22 7.99 12.28
CA SER A 10 0.30 9.15 13.16
C SER A 10 -0.73 10.22 12.78
N ASP A 11 -0.79 11.30 13.56
CA ASP A 11 -1.69 12.44 13.31
C ASP A 11 -1.54 13.04 11.91
N GLY A 12 -0.32 13.20 11.41
CA GLY A 12 -0.08 13.65 10.04
C GLY A 12 -0.50 12.61 9.01
N GLY A 13 -0.15 11.34 9.23
CA GLY A 13 -0.47 10.26 8.31
C GLY A 13 -1.97 10.02 8.14
N ILE A 14 -2.78 10.18 9.19
CA ILE A 14 -4.24 9.97 9.12
C ILE A 14 -4.96 11.07 8.34
N GLN A 15 -4.33 12.23 8.14
CA GLN A 15 -4.87 13.35 7.38
C GLN A 15 -4.64 13.20 5.87
N GLU A 16 -3.65 12.41 5.46
CA GLU A 16 -3.31 12.21 4.06
C GLU A 16 -4.48 11.58 3.27
N GLU A 17 -4.79 12.13 2.09
CA GLU A 17 -5.88 11.65 1.23
C GLU A 17 -5.71 10.17 0.85
N ILE A 18 -4.47 9.70 0.70
CA ILE A 18 -4.19 8.29 0.43
C ILE A 18 -4.62 7.39 1.59
N SER A 19 -4.41 7.81 2.84
CA SER A 19 -4.82 7.06 4.02
C SER A 19 -6.34 6.96 4.11
N GLN A 20 -7.04 8.03 3.72
CA GLN A 20 -8.50 8.06 3.68
C GLN A 20 -9.06 7.17 2.57
N GLY A 21 -8.48 7.24 1.38
CA GLY A 21 -8.85 6.36 0.27
C GLY A 21 -8.64 4.88 0.60
N ALA A 22 -7.49 4.54 1.19
CA ALA A 22 -7.17 3.19 1.63
C ALA A 22 -8.10 2.72 2.77
N GLY A 23 -8.36 3.58 3.76
CA GLY A 23 -9.28 3.29 4.87
C GLY A 23 -10.70 2.99 4.40
N ARG A 24 -11.24 3.82 3.50
CA ARG A 24 -12.55 3.60 2.87
C ARG A 24 -12.60 2.27 2.13
N LEU A 25 -11.58 1.97 1.32
CA LEU A 25 -11.54 0.74 0.53
C LEU A 25 -11.40 -0.50 1.41
N ALA A 26 -10.56 -0.46 2.45
CA ALA A 26 -10.41 -1.57 3.39
C ALA A 26 -11.70 -1.90 4.14
N GLY A 27 -12.43 -0.87 4.59
CA GLY A 27 -13.73 -1.06 5.23
C GLY A 27 -14.78 -1.61 4.26
N HIS A 28 -14.83 -1.09 3.02
CA HIS A 28 -15.74 -1.58 1.98
C HIS A 28 -15.50 -3.06 1.66
N LEU A 29 -14.25 -3.47 1.57
CA LEU A 29 -13.88 -4.87 1.32
C LEU A 29 -13.92 -5.74 2.58
N GLY A 30 -14.16 -5.17 3.75
CA GLY A 30 -14.25 -5.92 5.00
C GLY A 30 -12.96 -6.64 5.39
N LEU A 31 -11.80 -6.02 5.22
CA LEU A 31 -10.48 -6.63 5.45
C LEU A 31 -10.24 -6.87 6.95
N ASP A 32 -10.83 -7.90 7.52
CA ASP A 32 -10.82 -8.20 8.95
C ASP A 32 -9.45 -8.65 9.51
N ASN A 33 -8.54 -8.98 8.63
CA ASN A 33 -7.15 -9.26 8.99
C ASN A 33 -6.26 -8.02 9.08
N LEU A 34 -6.80 -6.81 8.83
CA LEU A 34 -6.09 -5.53 8.95
C LEU A 34 -6.39 -4.87 10.30
N ILE A 35 -5.36 -4.68 11.10
CA ILE A 35 -5.41 -3.92 12.36
C ILE A 35 -4.50 -2.71 12.22
N MET A 36 -5.05 -1.52 12.35
CA MET A 36 -4.29 -0.27 12.30
C MET A 36 -4.25 0.39 13.68
N PHE A 37 -3.05 0.75 14.14
CA PHE A 37 -2.85 1.53 15.35
C PHE A 37 -2.62 2.99 14.97
N TYR A 38 -3.49 3.88 15.42
CA TYR A 38 -3.34 5.32 15.28
C TYR A 38 -2.77 5.93 16.56
N ASP A 39 -1.54 6.43 16.47
CA ASP A 39 -0.88 7.19 17.51
C ASP A 39 -1.44 8.63 17.51
N SER A 40 -2.46 8.83 18.32
CA SER A 40 -3.19 10.10 18.45
C SER A 40 -2.62 10.91 19.61
N ASN A 41 -1.63 11.74 19.34
CA ASN A 41 -0.96 12.57 20.34
C ASN A 41 -1.28 14.05 20.22
N ASP A 42 -2.11 14.43 19.24
CA ASP A 42 -2.63 15.77 18.98
C ASP A 42 -1.55 16.79 18.56
N ILE A 43 -0.32 16.37 18.23
CA ILE A 43 0.82 17.23 17.86
C ILE A 43 1.36 16.83 16.49
N GLN A 44 1.58 17.84 15.66
CA GLN A 44 2.23 17.73 14.35
C GLN A 44 3.59 18.45 14.37
N LEU A 45 4.29 18.47 13.23
CA LEU A 45 5.59 19.10 13.11
C LEU A 45 5.57 20.59 13.50
N SER A 46 4.54 21.32 13.08
CA SER A 46 4.49 22.78 13.24
C SER A 46 3.36 23.27 14.14
N THR A 47 2.30 22.48 14.31
CA THR A 47 1.09 22.88 15.03
C THR A 47 0.45 21.71 15.80
N ALA A 48 -0.52 22.01 16.65
CA ALA A 48 -1.45 21.02 17.17
C ALA A 48 -2.50 20.64 16.07
N THR A 49 -3.09 19.47 16.19
CA THR A 49 -4.06 18.96 15.20
C THR A 49 -5.31 19.81 15.08
N ASP A 50 -5.78 20.40 16.18
CA ASP A 50 -6.96 21.27 16.23
C ASP A 50 -6.82 22.56 15.41
N ALA A 51 -5.58 22.96 15.09
CA ALA A 51 -5.32 24.09 14.20
C ALA A 51 -5.64 23.78 12.71
N VAL A 52 -5.76 22.51 12.33
CA VAL A 52 -5.91 22.09 10.94
C VAL A 52 -7.13 21.20 10.68
N THR A 53 -7.67 20.53 11.69
CA THR A 53 -8.82 19.65 11.54
C THR A 53 -9.73 19.65 12.78
N SER A 54 -11.02 19.53 12.53
CA SER A 54 -12.06 19.30 13.55
C SER A 54 -12.74 17.93 13.36
N GLU A 55 -12.11 17.03 12.61
CA GLU A 55 -12.68 15.71 12.31
C GLU A 55 -12.75 14.82 13.56
N ASP A 56 -13.86 14.12 13.70
CA ASP A 56 -13.97 12.97 14.58
C ASP A 56 -13.50 11.72 13.81
N VAL A 57 -12.23 11.38 13.98
CA VAL A 57 -11.61 10.25 13.30
C VAL A 57 -12.30 8.93 13.63
N ALA A 58 -12.76 8.76 14.88
CA ALA A 58 -13.47 7.55 15.29
C ALA A 58 -14.76 7.37 14.46
N LYS A 59 -15.62 8.38 14.42
CA LYS A 59 -16.85 8.35 13.63
C LYS A 59 -16.61 8.22 12.14
N LYS A 60 -15.54 8.85 11.61
CA LYS A 60 -15.17 8.73 10.21
C LYS A 60 -14.86 7.29 9.84
N TYR A 61 -14.04 6.58 10.62
CA TYR A 61 -13.72 5.19 10.38
C TYR A 61 -14.89 4.25 10.63
N GLU A 62 -15.71 4.50 11.65
CA GLU A 62 -16.97 3.78 11.88
C GLU A 62 -17.91 3.89 10.68
N ALA A 63 -18.04 5.09 10.07
CA ALA A 63 -18.82 5.28 8.84
C ALA A 63 -18.26 4.51 7.64
N TRP A 64 -16.97 4.18 7.63
CA TRP A 64 -16.33 3.28 6.66
C TRP A 64 -16.39 1.81 7.05
N HIS A 65 -17.20 1.44 8.05
CA HIS A 65 -17.37 0.06 8.54
C HIS A 65 -16.10 -0.53 9.19
N TRP A 66 -15.30 0.28 9.84
CA TRP A 66 -14.24 -0.20 10.72
C TRP A 66 -14.76 -0.41 12.15
N LYS A 67 -14.26 -1.44 12.83
CA LYS A 67 -14.32 -1.50 14.28
C LYS A 67 -13.34 -0.49 14.85
N VAL A 68 -13.80 0.40 15.74
CA VAL A 68 -12.95 1.38 16.42
C VAL A 68 -12.82 1.05 17.90
N ILE A 69 -11.59 1.08 18.42
CA ILE A 69 -11.25 0.86 19.84
C ILE A 69 -10.40 2.03 20.30
N ILE A 70 -10.82 2.75 21.33
CA ILE A 70 -10.10 3.91 21.87
C ILE A 70 -9.47 3.55 23.20
N ILE A 71 -8.16 3.76 23.33
CA ILE A 71 -7.40 3.40 24.53
C ILE A 71 -6.42 4.49 24.98
N ASN A 72 -5.92 4.35 26.20
CA ASN A 72 -4.68 5.02 26.59
C ASN A 72 -3.50 4.32 25.87
N GLY A 73 -2.96 4.96 24.85
CA GLY A 73 -1.87 4.42 24.02
C GLY A 73 -0.50 4.41 24.72
N ASN A 74 -0.40 4.93 25.94
CA ASN A 74 0.78 4.81 26.78
C ASN A 74 0.67 3.70 27.84
N ASP A 75 -0.41 2.95 27.85
CA ASP A 75 -0.64 1.81 28.74
C ASP A 75 -0.44 0.48 27.98
N PRO A 76 0.65 -0.27 28.28
CA PRO A 76 0.92 -1.55 27.61
C PRO A 76 -0.18 -2.60 27.79
N ASP A 77 -0.90 -2.60 28.89
CA ASP A 77 -1.95 -3.60 29.14
C ASP A 77 -3.22 -3.25 28.36
N ALA A 78 -3.56 -1.96 28.25
CA ALA A 78 -4.62 -1.49 27.38
C ALA A 78 -4.32 -1.83 25.90
N ILE A 79 -3.06 -1.67 25.46
CA ILE A 79 -2.63 -2.05 24.09
C ILE A 79 -2.80 -3.56 23.87
N ARG A 80 -2.35 -4.41 24.80
CA ARG A 80 -2.50 -5.88 24.70
C ARG A 80 -3.95 -6.29 24.62
N THR A 81 -4.79 -5.69 25.45
CA THR A 81 -6.24 -5.96 25.47
C THR A 81 -6.88 -5.58 24.15
N ALA A 82 -6.61 -4.37 23.64
CA ALA A 82 -7.13 -3.90 22.36
C ALA A 82 -6.68 -4.76 21.17
N LEU A 83 -5.42 -5.19 21.15
CA LEU A 83 -4.90 -6.09 20.11
C LEU A 83 -5.55 -7.47 20.18
N THR A 84 -5.87 -7.95 21.38
CA THR A 84 -6.60 -9.23 21.55
C THR A 84 -8.03 -9.11 21.06
N GLU A 85 -8.74 -8.04 21.41
CA GLU A 85 -10.07 -7.75 20.90
C GLU A 85 -10.07 -7.61 19.37
N ALA A 86 -9.14 -6.84 18.81
CA ALA A 86 -9.03 -6.62 17.38
C ALA A 86 -8.83 -7.91 16.57
N LYS A 87 -8.06 -8.87 17.08
CA LYS A 87 -7.86 -10.18 16.44
C LYS A 87 -9.12 -11.05 16.40
N ALA A 88 -10.08 -10.79 17.26
CA ALA A 88 -11.33 -11.53 17.31
C ALA A 88 -12.43 -10.92 16.41
N VAL A 89 -12.19 -9.75 15.85
CA VAL A 89 -13.11 -9.07 14.94
C VAL A 89 -13.16 -9.79 13.59
N THR A 90 -14.34 -9.97 13.05
CA THR A 90 -14.56 -10.59 11.74
C THR A 90 -15.38 -9.69 10.83
N GLY A 91 -15.11 -9.76 9.51
CA GLY A 91 -15.85 -9.06 8.47
C GLY A 91 -15.66 -7.55 8.42
N GLN A 92 -14.73 -6.98 9.19
CA GLN A 92 -14.36 -5.56 9.15
C GLN A 92 -12.95 -5.33 9.71
N PRO A 93 -12.17 -4.37 9.18
CA PRO A 93 -10.87 -3.99 9.73
C PRO A 93 -11.02 -3.29 11.08
N THR A 94 -9.94 -3.25 11.87
CA THR A 94 -9.94 -2.59 13.19
C THR A 94 -8.98 -1.41 13.22
N LEU A 95 -9.47 -0.27 13.72
CA LEU A 95 -8.68 0.91 14.10
C LEU A 95 -8.56 0.98 15.61
N ILE A 96 -7.35 0.91 16.14
CA ILE A 96 -7.07 1.20 17.55
C ILE A 96 -6.56 2.63 17.64
N ILE A 97 -7.32 3.51 18.26
CA ILE A 97 -6.92 4.90 18.53
C ILE A 97 -6.24 4.94 19.89
N GLY A 98 -4.91 4.96 19.89
CA GLY A 98 -4.10 5.10 21.08
C GLY A 98 -3.87 6.57 21.42
N LYS A 99 -4.52 7.10 22.46
CA LYS A 99 -4.22 8.44 22.95
C LYS A 99 -2.88 8.42 23.65
N THR A 100 -1.89 9.11 23.09
CA THR A 100 -0.52 9.15 23.56
C THR A 100 -0.06 10.57 23.90
N ILE A 101 1.16 10.69 24.35
CA ILE A 101 1.79 11.98 24.70
C ILE A 101 3.01 12.18 23.81
N MET A 102 2.97 13.20 22.94
CA MET A 102 4.15 13.59 22.16
C MET A 102 5.31 13.92 23.08
N GLY A 103 6.47 13.32 22.82
CA GLY A 103 7.68 13.52 23.63
C GLY A 103 7.53 13.07 25.08
N LYS A 104 6.77 11.99 25.34
CA LYS A 104 6.55 11.48 26.70
C LYS A 104 7.87 11.31 27.46
N GLY A 105 7.95 11.94 28.62
CA GLY A 105 9.12 11.93 29.47
C GLY A 105 10.21 12.97 29.10
N ALA A 106 10.05 13.69 27.98
CA ALA A 106 11.03 14.69 27.57
C ALA A 106 11.10 15.86 28.58
N ARG A 107 12.34 16.31 28.86
CA ARG A 107 12.66 17.41 29.77
C ARG A 107 13.45 18.50 29.05
N LYS A 108 13.28 19.75 29.47
CA LYS A 108 14.13 20.86 29.06
C LYS A 108 15.42 20.93 29.88
N ALA A 109 16.33 21.85 29.52
CA ALA A 109 17.57 22.05 30.24
C ALA A 109 17.35 22.51 31.72
N ASP A 110 16.26 23.20 31.98
CA ASP A 110 15.81 23.61 33.33
C ASP A 110 15.02 22.52 34.09
N ASP A 111 14.99 21.30 33.53
CA ASP A 111 14.25 20.15 34.07
C ASP A 111 12.71 20.31 34.03
N SER A 112 12.15 21.33 33.41
CA SER A 112 10.72 21.45 33.21
C SER A 112 10.24 20.46 32.08
N SER A 113 8.94 20.13 32.09
CA SER A 113 8.38 19.26 31.07
C SER A 113 8.50 19.83 29.65
N TYR A 114 8.87 18.98 28.69
CA TYR A 114 8.91 19.30 27.27
C TYR A 114 7.91 18.49 26.47
N GLU A 115 6.99 17.79 27.13
CA GLU A 115 5.91 17.02 26.51
C GLU A 115 4.91 17.94 25.79
N ARG A 116 4.17 17.36 24.83
CA ARG A 116 3.09 18.03 24.07
C ARG A 116 3.53 19.30 23.37
N ASN A 117 4.78 19.34 22.92
CA ASN A 117 5.35 20.52 22.27
C ASN A 117 5.83 20.18 20.85
N CYS A 118 5.39 20.96 19.85
CA CYS A 118 5.82 20.77 18.46
C CYS A 118 7.35 20.79 18.30
N ALA A 119 8.06 21.55 19.14
CA ALA A 119 9.52 21.62 19.11
C ALA A 119 10.21 20.28 19.48
N THR A 120 9.49 19.33 20.10
CA THR A 120 10.03 17.97 20.32
C THR A 120 9.84 17.04 19.14
N HIS A 121 9.05 17.45 18.13
CA HIS A 121 8.78 16.65 16.95
C HIS A 121 9.99 16.69 16.00
N GLY A 122 10.77 15.60 15.97
CA GLY A 122 11.91 15.46 15.06
C GLY A 122 13.16 16.28 15.43
N ALA A 123 13.14 17.09 16.48
CA ALA A 123 14.31 17.83 16.97
C ALA A 123 15.06 17.00 18.02
N PRO A 124 16.40 16.82 17.87
CA PRO A 124 17.17 16.09 18.86
C PRO A 124 17.28 16.91 20.16
N LEU A 125 17.17 16.24 21.30
CA LEU A 125 17.48 16.81 22.58
C LEU A 125 19.01 16.87 22.77
N GLY A 126 19.57 17.97 23.22
CA GLY A 126 21.00 18.16 23.46
C GLY A 126 21.31 18.68 24.87
N GLY A 127 22.58 18.57 25.29
CA GLY A 127 23.06 19.09 26.55
C GLY A 127 22.26 18.57 27.75
N ASP A 128 21.93 19.49 28.68
CA ASP A 128 21.21 19.15 29.91
C ASP A 128 19.79 18.61 29.66
N ALA A 129 19.12 19.06 28.60
CA ALA A 129 17.81 18.50 28.22
C ALA A 129 17.88 17.01 27.91
N TYR A 130 18.91 16.56 27.21
CA TYR A 130 19.15 15.14 26.97
C TYR A 130 19.41 14.39 28.29
N ILE A 131 20.31 14.91 29.14
CA ILE A 131 20.66 14.28 30.40
C ILE A 131 19.43 14.17 31.31
N ASN A 132 18.65 15.23 31.44
CA ASN A 132 17.43 15.27 32.24
C ASN A 132 16.37 14.29 31.73
N THR A 133 16.22 14.20 30.41
CA THR A 133 15.28 13.28 29.80
C THR A 133 15.66 11.81 30.05
N ILE A 134 16.94 11.45 29.88
CA ILE A 134 17.41 10.09 30.15
C ILE A 134 17.18 9.71 31.60
N LYS A 135 17.51 10.61 32.55
CA LYS A 135 17.26 10.39 34.01
C LYS A 135 15.76 10.23 34.30
N ASN A 136 14.92 11.12 33.72
CA ASN A 136 13.47 11.06 33.92
C ASN A 136 12.85 9.74 33.38
N LEU A 137 13.45 9.16 32.38
CA LEU A 137 13.04 7.85 31.81
C LEU A 137 13.67 6.64 32.54
N GLY A 138 14.44 6.88 33.61
CA GLY A 138 15.07 5.85 34.43
C GLY A 138 16.37 5.28 33.81
N GLY A 139 16.94 5.93 32.81
CA GLY A 139 18.20 5.57 32.19
C GLY A 139 19.41 6.22 32.82
N ASP A 140 20.61 5.79 32.44
CA ASP A 140 21.88 6.34 32.79
C ASP A 140 22.45 7.18 31.65
N PRO A 141 22.56 8.52 31.76
CA PRO A 141 23.09 9.37 30.71
C PRO A 141 24.56 9.12 30.39
N THR A 142 25.31 8.45 31.27
CA THR A 142 26.71 8.02 31.01
C THR A 142 26.78 6.75 30.21
N ASN A 143 25.68 5.96 30.17
CA ASN A 143 25.53 4.74 29.39
C ASN A 143 24.15 4.67 28.71
N PRO A 144 23.83 5.63 27.79
CA PRO A 144 22.48 5.80 27.23
C PRO A 144 22.00 4.64 26.35
N PHE A 145 22.90 3.76 25.92
CA PHE A 145 22.59 2.57 25.13
C PHE A 145 22.51 1.28 25.99
N GLN A 146 22.44 1.42 27.29
CA GLN A 146 22.27 0.29 28.16
C GLN A 146 20.96 -0.45 27.88
N ILE A 147 21.06 -1.76 27.66
CA ILE A 147 19.89 -2.64 27.58
C ILE A 147 19.70 -3.26 28.98
N PHE A 148 18.56 -2.99 29.60
CA PHE A 148 18.24 -3.53 30.92
C PHE A 148 18.19 -5.07 30.91
N PRO A 149 18.64 -5.75 31.98
CA PRO A 149 18.69 -7.21 32.06
C PRO A 149 17.34 -7.87 31.79
N GLU A 150 16.26 -7.33 32.36
CA GLU A 150 14.89 -7.83 32.19
C GLU A 150 14.41 -7.76 30.73
N VAL A 151 14.86 -6.74 29.98
CA VAL A 151 14.58 -6.62 28.54
C VAL A 151 15.29 -7.72 27.76
N LYS A 152 16.56 -7.99 28.09
CA LYS A 152 17.32 -9.09 27.45
C LYS A 152 16.66 -10.45 27.70
N GLU A 153 16.22 -10.69 28.93
CA GLU A 153 15.53 -11.92 29.31
C GLU A 153 14.20 -12.06 28.58
N LEU A 154 13.39 -11.00 28.53
CA LEU A 154 12.11 -10.97 27.81
C LEU A 154 12.29 -11.31 26.33
N TYR A 155 13.25 -10.67 25.66
CA TYR A 155 13.51 -10.91 24.24
C TYR A 155 14.11 -12.31 24.00
N ALA A 156 14.98 -12.82 24.88
CA ALA A 156 15.52 -14.15 24.78
C ALA A 156 14.42 -15.22 24.89
N LYS A 157 13.52 -15.09 25.86
CA LYS A 157 12.35 -15.96 25.98
C LYS A 157 11.47 -15.92 24.73
N ARG A 158 11.17 -14.71 24.25
CA ARG A 158 10.36 -14.53 23.03
C ARG A 158 11.03 -15.13 21.79
N ALA A 159 12.35 -15.01 21.66
CA ALA A 159 13.11 -15.61 20.57
C ALA A 159 12.95 -17.15 20.53
N GLU A 160 13.01 -17.81 21.68
CA GLU A 160 12.81 -19.27 21.74
C GLU A 160 11.36 -19.67 21.38
N GLU A 161 10.36 -18.90 21.82
CA GLU A 161 8.97 -19.12 21.41
C GLU A 161 8.80 -18.97 19.89
N LEU A 162 9.39 -17.91 19.30
CA LEU A 162 9.32 -17.66 17.86
C LEU A 162 10.04 -18.74 17.05
N LYS A 163 11.18 -19.26 17.51
CA LYS A 163 11.87 -20.39 16.86
C LYS A 163 10.96 -21.62 16.75
N LYS A 164 10.20 -21.93 17.80
CA LYS A 164 9.24 -23.05 17.78
C LYS A 164 8.13 -22.80 16.75
N ILE A 165 7.50 -21.62 16.79
CA ILE A 165 6.45 -21.25 15.85
C ILE A 165 6.96 -21.32 14.40
N VAL A 166 8.17 -20.84 14.14
CA VAL A 166 8.79 -20.89 12.80
C VAL A 166 9.02 -22.34 12.36
N ALA A 167 9.55 -23.19 13.25
CA ALA A 167 9.77 -24.60 12.95
C ALA A 167 8.46 -25.32 12.61
N GLU A 168 7.40 -25.09 13.38
CA GLU A 168 6.07 -25.64 13.13
C GLU A 168 5.49 -25.17 11.77
N LYS A 169 5.63 -23.89 11.45
CA LYS A 169 5.18 -23.34 10.16
C LYS A 169 5.95 -23.92 8.98
N TYR A 170 7.28 -24.11 9.11
CA TYR A 170 8.07 -24.76 8.06
C TYR A 170 7.69 -26.23 7.89
N ALA A 171 7.45 -26.96 8.97
CA ALA A 171 6.98 -28.34 8.91
C ALA A 171 5.61 -28.42 8.21
N ALA A 172 4.66 -27.57 8.62
CA ALA A 172 3.34 -27.51 7.98
C ALA A 172 3.44 -27.17 6.48
N LYS A 173 4.32 -26.21 6.10
CA LYS A 173 4.58 -25.89 4.70
C LYS A 173 5.14 -27.07 3.93
N ALA A 174 6.06 -27.82 4.51
CA ALA A 174 6.65 -29.01 3.88
C ALA A 174 5.60 -30.10 3.64
N GLU A 175 4.74 -30.37 4.61
CA GLU A 175 3.64 -31.34 4.44
C GLU A 175 2.60 -30.85 3.42
N TRP A 176 2.24 -29.58 3.44
CA TRP A 176 1.35 -29.00 2.43
C TRP A 176 1.95 -29.12 1.02
N THR A 177 3.25 -28.86 0.86
CA THR A 177 3.97 -28.98 -0.43
C THR A 177 3.93 -30.40 -0.97
N LYS A 178 4.10 -31.40 -0.10
CA LYS A 178 3.99 -32.82 -0.48
C LYS A 178 2.56 -33.18 -0.91
N ALA A 179 1.56 -32.67 -0.20
CA ALA A 179 0.15 -32.93 -0.47
C ALA A 179 -0.35 -32.18 -1.73
N ASN A 180 0.27 -31.07 -2.11
CA ASN A 180 -0.18 -30.19 -3.18
C ASN A 180 1.00 -29.78 -4.11
N PRO A 181 1.66 -30.72 -4.80
CA PRO A 181 2.89 -30.43 -5.54
C PRO A 181 2.70 -29.42 -6.69
N GLU A 182 1.57 -29.47 -7.39
CA GLU A 182 1.27 -28.51 -8.47
C GLU A 182 1.02 -27.10 -7.97
N LEU A 183 0.27 -26.95 -6.87
CA LEU A 183 0.02 -25.65 -6.26
C LEU A 183 1.30 -25.07 -5.65
N ALA A 184 2.13 -25.91 -5.06
CA ALA A 184 3.42 -25.49 -4.53
C ALA A 184 4.37 -25.00 -5.62
N ALA A 185 4.41 -25.69 -6.78
CA ALA A 185 5.18 -25.24 -7.94
C ALA A 185 4.66 -23.91 -8.51
N LYS A 186 3.33 -23.73 -8.59
CA LYS A 186 2.72 -22.46 -8.99
C LYS A 186 3.10 -21.32 -8.03
N LEU A 187 2.99 -21.55 -6.71
CA LEU A 187 3.33 -20.57 -5.70
C LEU A 187 4.80 -20.16 -5.79
N GLU A 188 5.71 -21.11 -5.95
CA GLU A 188 7.14 -20.84 -6.14
C GLU A 188 7.40 -20.02 -7.41
N LEU A 189 6.74 -20.37 -8.53
CA LEU A 189 6.83 -19.63 -9.77
C LEU A 189 6.35 -18.18 -9.59
N TRP A 190 5.21 -17.96 -8.95
CA TRP A 190 4.65 -16.62 -8.75
C TRP A 190 5.55 -15.73 -7.89
N PHE A 191 6.12 -16.27 -6.81
CA PHE A 191 7.06 -15.54 -5.97
C PHE A 191 8.47 -15.40 -6.59
N SER A 192 8.79 -16.16 -7.63
CA SER A 192 10.10 -16.06 -8.31
C SER A 192 10.28 -14.76 -9.12
N GLY A 193 9.20 -14.02 -9.39
CA GLY A 193 9.19 -12.82 -10.23
C GLY A 193 9.46 -13.08 -11.71
N LYS A 194 9.46 -14.35 -12.15
CA LYS A 194 9.60 -14.71 -13.57
C LYS A 194 8.37 -14.26 -14.36
N ALA A 195 8.61 -13.83 -15.60
CA ALA A 195 7.52 -13.47 -16.51
C ALA A 195 6.63 -14.70 -16.80
N PRO A 196 5.30 -14.53 -16.85
CA PRO A 196 4.40 -15.61 -17.24
C PRO A 196 4.62 -15.98 -18.70
N LYS A 197 4.36 -17.25 -19.01
CA LYS A 197 4.33 -17.71 -20.40
C LYS A 197 2.95 -17.42 -20.99
N VAL A 198 2.92 -16.63 -22.06
CA VAL A 198 1.69 -16.24 -22.78
C VAL A 198 1.89 -16.54 -24.25
N ASN A 199 0.87 -17.10 -24.89
CA ASN A 199 0.89 -17.32 -26.35
C ASN A 199 0.52 -16.02 -27.09
N TRP A 200 1.47 -15.11 -27.19
CA TRP A 200 1.27 -13.81 -27.84
C TRP A 200 0.83 -13.92 -29.30
N ASN A 201 1.22 -14.99 -30.01
CA ASN A 201 0.87 -15.20 -31.42
C ASN A 201 -0.60 -15.60 -31.63
N ALA A 202 -1.29 -16.04 -30.58
CA ALA A 202 -2.72 -16.36 -30.62
C ALA A 202 -3.61 -15.11 -30.49
N ILE A 203 -3.03 -13.94 -30.23
CA ILE A 203 -3.80 -12.70 -30.05
C ILE A 203 -4.05 -12.04 -31.39
N GLU A 204 -5.25 -12.23 -31.93
CA GLU A 204 -5.66 -11.59 -33.17
C GLU A 204 -6.02 -10.12 -32.96
N GLN A 205 -5.36 -9.24 -33.70
CA GLN A 205 -5.63 -7.82 -33.72
C GLN A 205 -6.28 -7.40 -35.04
N LYS A 206 -7.26 -6.51 -34.96
CA LYS A 206 -7.92 -5.99 -36.15
C LYS A 206 -7.22 -4.71 -36.61
N ALA A 207 -6.92 -4.63 -37.90
CA ALA A 207 -6.35 -3.40 -38.48
C ALA A 207 -7.35 -2.25 -38.34
N GLY A 208 -6.85 -1.06 -37.94
CA GLY A 208 -7.66 0.14 -37.75
C GLY A 208 -8.43 0.22 -36.45
N ASP A 209 -8.36 -0.78 -35.57
CA ASP A 209 -8.92 -0.66 -34.22
C ASP A 209 -8.21 0.41 -33.40
N ALA A 210 -8.96 1.06 -32.49
CA ALA A 210 -8.36 1.91 -31.49
C ALA A 210 -7.42 1.07 -30.60
N THR A 211 -6.26 1.61 -30.25
CA THR A 211 -5.25 0.88 -29.45
C THR A 211 -5.74 0.45 -28.07
N ARG A 212 -6.66 1.21 -27.45
CA ARG A 212 -7.33 0.77 -26.23
C ARG A 212 -8.16 -0.51 -26.45
N SER A 213 -8.76 -0.70 -27.62
CA SER A 213 -9.49 -1.91 -27.98
C SER A 213 -8.54 -3.08 -28.22
N ALA A 214 -7.38 -2.82 -28.82
CA ALA A 214 -6.30 -3.80 -28.95
C ALA A 214 -5.78 -4.22 -27.57
N SER A 215 -5.58 -3.28 -26.64
CA SER A 215 -5.24 -3.54 -25.25
C SER A 215 -6.27 -4.42 -24.54
N ALA A 216 -7.58 -4.18 -24.76
CA ALA A 216 -8.64 -4.99 -24.19
C ALA A 216 -8.54 -6.49 -24.58
N LYS A 217 -8.17 -6.76 -25.83
CA LYS A 217 -7.98 -8.13 -26.32
C LYS A 217 -6.80 -8.81 -25.61
N VAL A 218 -5.68 -8.09 -25.48
CA VAL A 218 -4.51 -8.57 -24.73
C VAL A 218 -4.87 -8.83 -23.26
N LEU A 219 -5.53 -7.89 -22.60
CA LEU A 219 -5.97 -8.05 -21.23
C LEU A 219 -6.93 -9.23 -21.04
N GLY A 220 -7.82 -9.46 -22.00
CA GLY A 220 -8.70 -10.62 -21.98
C GLY A 220 -7.97 -11.96 -22.06
N VAL A 221 -6.86 -12.04 -22.81
CA VAL A 221 -6.00 -13.24 -22.85
C VAL A 221 -5.22 -13.37 -21.55
N LEU A 222 -4.64 -12.27 -21.04
CA LEU A 222 -3.93 -12.27 -19.77
C LEU A 222 -4.81 -12.73 -18.61
N ALA A 223 -6.08 -12.37 -18.60
CA ALA A 223 -7.03 -12.82 -17.58
C ALA A 223 -7.24 -14.35 -17.55
N THR A 224 -7.03 -15.03 -18.67
CA THR A 224 -7.19 -16.47 -18.77
C THR A 224 -5.89 -17.25 -18.65
N GLU A 225 -4.76 -16.67 -19.03
CA GLU A 225 -3.45 -17.35 -19.05
C GLU A 225 -2.56 -16.98 -17.86
N VAL A 226 -2.85 -15.87 -17.15
CA VAL A 226 -2.01 -15.38 -16.04
C VAL A 226 -2.84 -15.30 -14.75
N GLU A 227 -2.95 -16.46 -14.09
CA GLU A 227 -3.80 -16.63 -12.91
C GLU A 227 -3.49 -15.66 -11.75
N ASN A 228 -2.24 -15.21 -11.62
CA ASN A 228 -1.81 -14.30 -10.54
C ASN A 228 -1.78 -12.83 -10.95
N MET A 229 -2.44 -12.45 -12.05
CA MET A 229 -2.57 -11.05 -12.44
C MET A 229 -3.81 -10.42 -11.80
N ILE A 230 -3.64 -9.23 -11.24
CA ILE A 230 -4.72 -8.40 -10.70
C ILE A 230 -4.71 -7.08 -11.46
N VAL A 231 -5.88 -6.71 -12.00
CA VAL A 231 -6.07 -5.45 -12.72
C VAL A 231 -7.00 -4.55 -11.90
N SER A 232 -6.75 -3.25 -11.94
CA SER A 232 -7.58 -2.23 -11.30
C SER A 232 -7.88 -1.09 -12.25
N SER A 233 -9.04 -0.47 -12.10
CA SER A 233 -9.41 0.76 -12.80
C SER A 233 -10.03 1.77 -11.82
N ALA A 234 -9.81 3.06 -12.12
CA ALA A 234 -10.37 4.17 -11.36
C ALA A 234 -11.77 4.54 -11.87
N ASP A 235 -12.68 3.56 -11.86
CA ASP A 235 -14.07 3.65 -12.37
C ASP A 235 -14.20 3.97 -13.87
N LEU A 236 -13.21 3.57 -14.66
CA LEU A 236 -13.12 3.85 -16.09
C LEU A 236 -13.06 2.60 -16.98
N SER A 237 -13.26 1.41 -16.40
CA SER A 237 -12.97 0.11 -17.07
C SER A 237 -13.68 -0.07 -18.43
N ASN A 238 -14.88 0.45 -18.59
CA ASN A 238 -15.62 0.42 -19.85
C ASN A 238 -15.00 1.33 -20.93
N SER A 239 -14.25 2.37 -20.54
CA SER A 239 -13.65 3.35 -21.44
C SER A 239 -12.13 3.15 -21.61
N ASP A 240 -11.39 2.92 -20.53
CA ASP A 240 -9.97 2.56 -20.57
C ASP A 240 -9.73 1.13 -21.07
N LYS A 241 -10.83 0.38 -21.24
CA LYS A 241 -10.86 -0.97 -21.83
C LYS A 241 -10.23 -2.06 -20.98
N THR A 242 -10.04 -1.83 -19.67
CA THR A 242 -9.74 -2.91 -18.72
C THR A 242 -10.90 -3.86 -18.51
N ASP A 243 -12.11 -3.50 -18.99
CA ASP A 243 -13.26 -4.40 -19.05
C ASP A 243 -12.99 -5.66 -19.89
N GLY A 244 -12.01 -5.62 -20.80
CA GLY A 244 -11.51 -6.80 -21.50
C GLY A 244 -10.97 -7.87 -20.55
N PHE A 245 -10.33 -7.48 -19.47
CA PHE A 245 -9.90 -8.36 -18.38
C PHE A 245 -11.08 -8.73 -17.48
N LEU A 246 -11.84 -7.74 -17.00
CA LEU A 246 -12.95 -7.94 -16.07
C LEU A 246 -14.02 -8.92 -16.59
N LYS A 247 -14.30 -8.92 -17.89
CA LYS A 247 -15.26 -9.85 -18.53
C LYS A 247 -14.84 -11.33 -18.45
N LYS A 248 -13.59 -11.62 -18.12
CA LYS A 248 -13.04 -12.97 -17.97
C LYS A 248 -12.86 -13.41 -16.52
N THR A 249 -13.10 -12.50 -15.58
CA THR A 249 -13.04 -12.70 -14.14
C THR A 249 -14.18 -11.93 -13.48
N HIS A 250 -14.06 -11.61 -12.20
CA HIS A 250 -14.98 -10.71 -11.51
C HIS A 250 -14.21 -9.81 -10.53
N ALA A 251 -14.88 -8.77 -10.05
CA ALA A 251 -14.30 -7.84 -9.09
C ALA A 251 -14.28 -8.44 -7.68
N PHE A 252 -13.31 -8.01 -6.88
CA PHE A 252 -13.31 -8.28 -5.44
C PHE A 252 -14.53 -7.67 -4.78
N THR A 253 -15.13 -8.41 -3.88
CA THR A 253 -16.18 -7.94 -2.97
C THR A 253 -15.83 -8.35 -1.54
N LYS A 254 -16.57 -7.84 -0.57
CA LYS A 254 -16.38 -8.16 0.86
C LYS A 254 -16.33 -9.68 1.13
N ASP A 255 -17.14 -10.43 0.42
CA ASP A 255 -17.32 -11.87 0.68
C ASP A 255 -16.64 -12.75 -0.39
N ASP A 256 -16.06 -12.14 -1.44
CA ASP A 256 -15.44 -12.87 -2.55
C ASP A 256 -14.17 -12.20 -3.06
N PHE A 257 -13.04 -12.85 -2.80
CA PHE A 257 -11.71 -12.49 -3.28
C PHE A 257 -11.17 -13.49 -4.30
N THR A 258 -12.03 -14.34 -4.88
CA THR A 258 -11.62 -15.31 -5.91
C THR A 258 -11.50 -14.69 -7.30
N GLY A 259 -12.02 -13.47 -7.48
CA GLY A 259 -11.81 -12.69 -8.69
C GLY A 259 -10.37 -12.13 -8.80
N ALA A 260 -10.16 -11.33 -9.84
CA ALA A 260 -8.85 -10.74 -10.11
C ALA A 260 -8.93 -9.25 -10.51
N PHE A 261 -10.00 -8.56 -10.13
CA PHE A 261 -10.21 -7.16 -10.47
C PHE A 261 -10.51 -6.32 -9.23
N LEU A 262 -9.75 -5.21 -9.06
CA LEU A 262 -9.97 -4.25 -7.99
C LEU A 262 -10.74 -3.05 -8.52
N GLN A 263 -11.98 -2.87 -8.08
CA GLN A 263 -12.76 -1.64 -8.28
C GLN A 263 -12.32 -0.59 -7.26
N ALA A 264 -11.42 0.30 -7.66
CA ALA A 264 -10.88 1.31 -6.75
C ALA A 264 -11.81 2.51 -6.53
N GLY A 265 -12.78 2.71 -7.45
CA GLY A 265 -13.55 3.94 -7.55
C GLY A 265 -12.71 5.08 -8.12
N VAL A 266 -13.26 6.31 -8.18
CA VAL A 266 -12.55 7.49 -8.70
C VAL A 266 -11.48 7.94 -7.70
N SER A 267 -10.33 7.27 -7.73
CA SER A 267 -9.28 7.38 -6.71
C SER A 267 -7.94 6.83 -7.24
N GLU A 268 -7.36 7.52 -8.23
CA GLU A 268 -6.18 7.07 -8.97
C GLU A 268 -4.97 6.84 -8.07
N LEU A 269 -4.71 7.76 -7.13
CA LEU A 269 -3.57 7.62 -6.21
C LEU A 269 -3.72 6.41 -5.30
N THR A 270 -4.90 6.23 -4.70
CA THR A 270 -5.20 5.07 -3.85
C THR A 270 -5.07 3.77 -4.64
N MET A 271 -5.63 3.71 -5.84
CA MET A 271 -5.51 2.56 -6.75
C MET A 271 -4.06 2.21 -7.02
N ALA A 272 -3.25 3.20 -7.41
CA ALA A 272 -1.84 3.00 -7.69
C ALA A 272 -1.08 2.49 -6.46
N CYS A 273 -1.31 3.08 -5.28
CA CYS A 273 -0.66 2.65 -4.04
C CYS A 273 -1.10 1.24 -3.59
N CYS A 274 -2.36 0.86 -3.81
CA CYS A 274 -2.78 -0.54 -3.59
C CYS A 274 -2.01 -1.50 -4.50
N CYS A 275 -1.83 -1.16 -5.78
CA CYS A 275 -1.03 -1.96 -6.71
C CYS A 275 0.45 -2.02 -6.30
N LEU A 276 1.01 -0.95 -5.73
CA LEU A 276 2.37 -0.97 -5.16
C LEU A 276 2.45 -1.93 -3.97
N GLY A 277 1.46 -1.89 -3.08
CA GLY A 277 1.37 -2.82 -1.94
C GLY A 277 1.29 -4.28 -2.38
N MET A 278 0.50 -4.59 -3.42
CA MET A 278 0.43 -5.92 -4.03
C MET A 278 1.79 -6.36 -4.60
N ALA A 279 2.49 -5.46 -5.30
CA ALA A 279 3.81 -5.74 -5.86
C ALA A 279 4.86 -5.96 -4.77
N LEU A 280 4.81 -5.19 -3.67
CA LEU A 280 5.67 -5.37 -2.49
C LEU A 280 5.44 -6.70 -1.79
N HIS A 281 4.19 -7.13 -1.67
CA HIS A 281 3.87 -8.44 -1.12
C HIS A 281 4.47 -9.57 -1.96
N GLY A 282 4.51 -9.39 -3.28
CA GLY A 282 4.97 -10.40 -4.22
C GLY A 282 3.91 -11.47 -4.53
N GLY A 283 4.24 -12.35 -5.46
CA GLY A 283 3.36 -13.44 -5.87
C GLY A 283 2.23 -13.04 -6.84
N VAL A 284 2.01 -11.74 -7.06
CA VAL A 284 1.01 -11.21 -7.97
C VAL A 284 1.60 -10.21 -8.96
N ILE A 285 0.98 -10.09 -10.12
CA ILE A 285 1.30 -9.10 -11.14
C ILE A 285 0.19 -8.04 -11.09
N ALA A 286 0.51 -6.87 -10.51
CA ALA A 286 -0.45 -5.79 -10.35
C ALA A 286 -0.43 -4.84 -11.54
N ALA A 287 -1.62 -4.48 -12.04
CA ALA A 287 -1.80 -3.47 -13.07
C ALA A 287 -2.92 -2.49 -12.67
N CYS A 288 -2.73 -1.22 -12.98
CA CYS A 288 -3.74 -0.19 -12.77
C CYS A 288 -3.90 0.70 -14.00
N ALA A 289 -5.13 1.08 -14.27
CA ALA A 289 -5.49 1.82 -15.47
C ALA A 289 -6.32 3.07 -15.19
N THR A 290 -6.10 4.08 -16.01
CA THR A 290 -6.90 5.31 -16.08
C THR A 290 -6.64 6.01 -17.42
N PHE A 291 -7.22 7.19 -17.63
CA PHE A 291 -6.86 8.04 -18.76
C PHE A 291 -5.50 8.69 -18.53
N PHE A 292 -4.75 8.94 -19.59
CA PHE A 292 -3.40 9.48 -19.47
C PHE A 292 -3.35 10.85 -18.78
N VAL A 293 -4.35 11.70 -19.01
CA VAL A 293 -4.47 13.00 -18.33
C VAL A 293 -4.49 12.85 -16.80
N PHE A 294 -5.10 11.78 -16.26
CA PHE A 294 -5.18 11.51 -14.83
C PHE A 294 -3.94 10.80 -14.27
N SER A 295 -2.94 10.49 -15.13
CA SER A 295 -1.65 9.96 -14.67
C SER A 295 -0.92 10.94 -13.73
N ASP A 296 -1.26 12.23 -13.77
CA ASP A 296 -0.72 13.24 -12.87
C ASP A 296 -1.20 13.03 -11.42
N TYR A 297 -2.43 12.55 -11.20
CA TYR A 297 -2.93 12.21 -9.87
C TYR A 297 -2.16 11.04 -9.23
N MET A 298 -1.63 10.13 -10.03
CA MET A 298 -0.85 8.98 -9.55
C MET A 298 0.67 9.20 -9.66
N LYS A 299 1.12 10.42 -9.99
CA LYS A 299 2.54 10.74 -10.17
C LYS A 299 3.42 10.42 -8.95
N PRO A 300 3.01 10.71 -7.69
CA PRO A 300 3.79 10.30 -6.53
C PRO A 300 3.98 8.78 -6.46
N ALA A 301 2.92 8.02 -6.67
CA ALA A 301 2.98 6.55 -6.65
C ALA A 301 3.90 6.00 -7.75
N ARG A 302 3.74 6.42 -9.01
CA ARG A 302 4.52 5.88 -10.12
C ARG A 302 5.97 6.32 -10.13
N THR A 303 6.25 7.62 -9.87
CA THR A 303 7.58 8.21 -10.04
C THR A 303 8.45 7.99 -8.80
N TYR A 304 7.90 8.26 -7.61
CA TYR A 304 8.68 8.18 -6.39
C TYR A 304 8.63 6.78 -5.76
N LEU A 305 7.48 6.14 -5.72
CA LEU A 305 7.36 4.84 -5.07
C LEU A 305 7.68 3.69 -6.04
N ALA A 306 6.96 3.56 -7.17
CA ALA A 306 7.18 2.44 -8.07
C ALA A 306 8.59 2.47 -8.70
N ALA A 307 9.00 3.61 -9.24
CA ALA A 307 10.29 3.71 -9.92
C ALA A 307 11.46 3.68 -8.94
N LEU A 308 11.39 4.44 -7.84
CA LEU A 308 12.47 4.51 -6.85
C LEU A 308 12.68 3.19 -6.12
N MET A 309 11.59 2.45 -5.85
CA MET A 309 11.62 1.13 -5.22
C MET A 309 11.73 -0.03 -6.23
N GLU A 310 11.86 0.27 -7.53
CA GLU A 310 11.98 -0.70 -8.62
C GLU A 310 10.83 -1.74 -8.64
N LEU A 311 9.60 -1.32 -8.34
CA LEU A 311 8.43 -2.20 -8.25
C LEU A 311 7.85 -2.49 -9.63
N PRO A 312 7.53 -3.77 -9.97
CA PRO A 312 7.07 -4.18 -11.28
C PRO A 312 5.56 -3.96 -11.51
N VAL A 313 5.02 -2.80 -11.08
CA VAL A 313 3.62 -2.44 -11.32
C VAL A 313 3.42 -2.03 -12.77
N LYS A 314 2.32 -2.45 -13.38
CA LYS A 314 1.95 -2.09 -14.75
C LYS A 314 0.97 -0.92 -14.72
N PHE A 315 1.38 0.22 -15.26
CA PHE A 315 0.52 1.40 -15.42
C PHE A 315 0.00 1.42 -16.85
N ILE A 316 -1.33 1.40 -17.02
CA ILE A 316 -2.00 1.39 -18.32
C ILE A 316 -2.75 2.71 -18.48
N TRP A 317 -2.34 3.50 -19.46
CA TRP A 317 -2.96 4.79 -19.74
C TRP A 317 -3.53 4.84 -21.15
N THR A 318 -4.79 5.24 -21.24
CA THR A 318 -5.50 5.41 -22.51
C THR A 318 -5.81 6.89 -22.75
N HIS A 319 -6.42 7.22 -23.88
CA HIS A 319 -6.80 8.59 -24.22
C HIS A 319 -5.60 9.56 -24.29
N ASP A 320 -4.47 9.10 -24.82
CA ASP A 320 -3.20 9.83 -24.88
C ASP A 320 -2.95 10.51 -26.25
N ALA A 321 -3.88 10.40 -27.19
CA ALA A 321 -3.72 10.87 -28.56
C ALA A 321 -4.57 12.13 -28.83
N PHE A 322 -4.12 12.94 -29.80
CA PHE A 322 -4.85 14.12 -30.28
C PHE A 322 -6.23 13.80 -30.89
N ARG A 323 -6.51 12.53 -31.22
CA ARG A 323 -7.79 12.05 -31.76
C ARG A 323 -8.81 11.67 -30.68
N VAL A 324 -8.60 12.09 -29.45
CA VAL A 324 -9.55 11.83 -28.35
C VAL A 324 -10.86 12.64 -28.50
N GLY A 325 -11.11 13.29 -29.54
CA GLY A 325 -12.42 13.77 -30.00
C GLY A 325 -13.15 14.68 -29.00
N GLU A 326 -14.39 14.31 -28.70
CA GLU A 326 -15.37 15.11 -27.93
C GLU A 326 -15.07 15.28 -26.44
N ASP A 327 -14.12 14.54 -25.87
CA ASP A 327 -13.79 14.62 -24.44
C ASP A 327 -13.20 15.98 -24.02
N GLY A 328 -12.71 16.76 -24.98
CA GLY A 328 -12.30 18.15 -24.76
C GLY A 328 -11.04 18.34 -23.93
N PRO A 329 -10.76 19.58 -23.49
CA PRO A 329 -9.49 19.93 -22.83
C PRO A 329 -9.31 19.33 -21.43
N THR A 330 -10.38 18.88 -20.78
CA THR A 330 -10.33 18.24 -19.47
C THR A 330 -9.79 16.81 -19.53
N HIS A 331 -9.85 16.18 -20.70
CA HIS A 331 -9.40 14.80 -20.94
C HIS A 331 -8.26 14.75 -21.98
N GLY A 332 -7.85 15.89 -22.50
CA GLY A 332 -6.75 16.01 -23.47
C GLY A 332 -5.37 15.98 -22.82
N THR A 333 -4.40 15.38 -23.50
CA THR A 333 -3.06 15.07 -22.95
C THR A 333 -1.99 16.09 -23.27
N GLY A 334 -2.31 17.22 -23.87
CA GLY A 334 -1.31 18.17 -24.41
C GLY A 334 -0.26 18.68 -23.40
N ARG A 335 -0.60 18.74 -22.12
CA ARG A 335 0.32 19.17 -21.03
C ARG A 335 0.96 18.01 -20.26
N THR A 336 0.32 16.87 -20.21
CA THR A 336 0.75 15.73 -19.37
C THR A 336 2.05 15.08 -19.90
N ARG A 337 2.26 15.12 -21.22
CA ARG A 337 3.48 14.59 -21.83
C ARG A 337 4.75 15.30 -21.40
N SER A 338 4.69 16.60 -21.11
CA SER A 338 5.87 17.36 -20.68
C SER A 338 6.32 17.07 -19.25
N THR A 339 5.47 16.49 -18.43
CA THR A 339 5.75 16.16 -17.02
C THR A 339 6.20 14.71 -16.84
N ASN A 340 6.00 13.88 -17.86
CA ASN A 340 6.53 12.51 -17.85
C ASN A 340 7.97 12.57 -18.39
N PRO A 341 8.98 12.04 -17.69
CA PRO A 341 10.33 12.01 -18.20
C PRO A 341 10.33 11.27 -19.55
N PRO A 342 11.10 11.75 -20.53
CA PRO A 342 11.37 10.98 -21.72
C PRO A 342 11.94 9.63 -21.29
N ASP A 343 11.58 8.56 -21.99
CA ASP A 343 11.99 7.20 -21.70
C ASP A 343 13.47 7.18 -21.31
N GLY A 344 13.72 6.93 -20.03
CA GLY A 344 15.04 7.10 -19.45
C GLY A 344 16.02 6.13 -20.08
N LYS A 345 16.96 6.68 -20.82
CA LYS A 345 18.21 5.98 -21.10
C LYS A 345 19.00 5.88 -19.80
N THR A 346 18.70 4.90 -18.99
CA THR A 346 19.59 4.44 -17.93
C THR A 346 20.17 3.11 -18.38
N GLU A 347 21.48 3.04 -18.45
CA GLU A 347 22.28 1.88 -18.90
C GLU A 347 22.22 0.65 -17.97
N LYS A 348 21.21 0.54 -17.12
CA LYS A 348 20.93 -0.67 -16.32
C LYS A 348 19.66 -1.32 -16.83
N PRO A 349 19.59 -2.66 -16.92
CA PRO A 349 18.37 -3.35 -17.30
C PRO A 349 17.29 -3.09 -16.26
N GLN A 350 16.49 -2.04 -16.47
CA GLN A 350 15.31 -1.77 -15.67
C GLN A 350 14.30 -2.84 -15.99
N ARG A 351 13.75 -3.47 -14.97
CA ARG A 351 12.55 -4.31 -15.09
C ARG A 351 11.49 -3.43 -15.73
N ALA A 352 11.13 -3.75 -16.99
CA ALA A 352 10.35 -2.91 -17.86
C ALA A 352 9.01 -2.50 -17.23
N GLN A 353 8.81 -1.20 -17.06
CA GLN A 353 7.48 -0.64 -16.88
C GLN A 353 6.86 -0.55 -18.27
N PHE A 354 5.81 -1.32 -18.52
CA PHE A 354 5.09 -1.27 -19.78
C PHE A 354 4.15 -0.07 -19.78
N TYR A 355 4.45 0.91 -20.62
CA TYR A 355 3.51 1.96 -20.99
C TYR A 355 2.75 1.48 -22.23
N VAL A 356 1.45 1.23 -22.11
CA VAL A 356 0.59 1.07 -23.29
C VAL A 356 0.10 2.46 -23.68
N GLY A 357 1.02 3.26 -24.20
CA GLY A 357 0.71 4.48 -24.89
C GLY A 357 0.88 4.24 -26.40
N THR A 358 0.02 4.80 -27.23
CA THR A 358 0.24 4.78 -28.68
C THR A 358 1.30 5.80 -29.05
N PRO A 359 2.36 5.42 -29.76
CA PRO A 359 3.13 6.39 -30.53
C PRO A 359 2.23 6.99 -31.59
N SER A 360 2.20 8.32 -31.67
CA SER A 360 1.63 8.99 -32.82
C SER A 360 2.40 8.53 -34.09
N GLY A 361 1.77 7.64 -34.87
CA GLY A 361 2.22 7.26 -36.20
C GLY A 361 3.59 6.59 -36.28
N ARG A 362 3.63 5.30 -36.03
CA ARG A 362 4.31 4.21 -36.71
C ARG A 362 4.23 2.97 -35.84
N CYS A 363 3.53 1.98 -36.34
CA CYS A 363 3.71 0.62 -35.91
C CYS A 363 5.09 0.17 -36.41
N GLY A 364 6.13 0.42 -35.62
CA GLY A 364 7.47 -0.08 -35.83
C GLY A 364 7.61 -1.33 -34.99
N ARG A 365 7.74 -2.47 -35.62
CA ARG A 365 8.20 -3.70 -34.98
C ARG A 365 9.62 -3.42 -34.46
N ASP A 366 9.80 -3.46 -33.17
CA ASP A 366 11.06 -3.87 -32.60
C ASP A 366 10.80 -4.99 -31.59
N PRO A 367 11.46 -6.13 -31.78
CA PRO A 367 11.34 -7.24 -30.84
C PRO A 367 12.14 -6.94 -29.57
N LEU A 368 11.57 -7.33 -28.45
CA LEU A 368 12.27 -7.45 -27.17
C LEU A 368 13.40 -8.46 -27.23
#